data_c89cc90937fac57d13fec4268df24505
#
_entry.id   c89cc90937fac57d13fec4268df24505
#
_cell.length_a   1.000
_cell.length_b   1.000
_cell.length_c   1.000
_cell.angle_alpha   90.00
_cell.angle_beta   90.00
_cell.angle_gamma   90.00
#
_symmetry.space_group_name_H-M   'P 1'
#
loop_
_entity.id
_entity.type
_entity.pdbx_description
1 polymer ?
#
loop_
_entity_poly.entity_id
_entity_poly.type
_entity_poly.pdbx_seq_one_letter_code
_entity_poly.pdbx_strand_id
1 'polypeptide(L)'
;MTLFCPGIPGAGKTLLVSIVIDYLQRNLRDRDIGIAYLYCNFRRVDGQTVEQLLANLVKQLFSNEFPPPTAVLNAYAQHRKHRSQPSLSDLEEMFHAVAALYKNGIFVNVDSLDECQMSDNVRSEFIEALLRLQ
;
A
#
# COMPACT_ATOMS: atom_id res chain seq x y z
N MET A 1 -6.69 -12.95 2.36
CA MET A 1 -8.10 -12.90 1.89
C MET A 1 -8.34 -11.59 1.19
N THR A 2 -8.85 -11.61 -0.04
CA THR A 2 -9.16 -10.40 -0.82
C THR A 2 -10.66 -10.21 -0.91
N LEU A 3 -11.14 -8.99 -0.69
CA LEU A 3 -12.52 -8.59 -0.91
C LEU A 3 -12.56 -7.58 -2.07
N PHE A 4 -13.36 -7.86 -3.08
CA PHE A 4 -13.59 -6.96 -4.20
C PHE A 4 -15.03 -6.42 -4.15
N CYS A 5 -15.17 -5.08 -4.16
CA CYS A 5 -16.46 -4.38 -4.10
C CYS A 5 -16.72 -3.63 -5.41
N PRO A 6 -17.30 -4.28 -6.43
CA PRO A 6 -17.65 -3.61 -7.67
C PRO A 6 -18.83 -2.66 -7.46
N GLY A 7 -18.90 -1.63 -8.28
CA GLY A 7 -20.05 -0.70 -8.26
C GLY A 7 -19.86 0.42 -9.26
N ILE A 8 -20.99 0.96 -9.74
CA ILE A 8 -21.00 2.10 -10.68
C ILE A 8 -20.42 3.36 -10.03
N PRO A 9 -19.91 4.32 -10.80
CA PRO A 9 -19.54 5.63 -10.29
C PRO A 9 -20.69 6.27 -9.50
N GLY A 10 -20.36 6.89 -8.36
CA GLY A 10 -21.37 7.50 -7.49
C GLY A 10 -22.11 6.57 -6.52
N ALA A 11 -21.82 5.26 -6.53
CA ALA A 11 -22.45 4.29 -5.62
C ALA A 11 -21.99 4.39 -4.15
N GLY A 12 -21.16 5.37 -3.80
CA GLY A 12 -20.69 5.56 -2.43
C GLY A 12 -19.51 4.65 -2.02
N LYS A 13 -18.80 4.04 -2.97
CA LYS A 13 -17.64 3.15 -2.69
C LYS A 13 -16.60 3.84 -1.80
N THR A 14 -16.19 5.06 -2.15
CA THR A 14 -15.21 5.84 -1.39
C THR A 14 -15.67 6.12 0.04
N LEU A 15 -16.97 6.43 0.23
CA LEU A 15 -17.54 6.62 1.55
C LEU A 15 -17.48 5.32 2.37
N LEU A 16 -17.85 4.19 1.75
CA LEU A 16 -17.78 2.87 2.40
C LEU A 16 -16.34 2.54 2.81
N VAL A 17 -15.36 2.73 1.90
CA VAL A 17 -13.94 2.50 2.20
C VAL A 17 -13.47 3.40 3.34
N SER A 18 -13.86 4.68 3.37
CA SER A 18 -13.52 5.60 4.45
C SER A 18 -14.08 5.15 5.79
N ILE A 19 -15.32 4.65 5.82
CA ILE A 19 -15.95 4.09 7.04
C ILE A 19 -15.21 2.84 7.50
N VAL A 20 -14.84 1.95 6.57
CA VAL A 20 -14.07 0.72 6.89
C VAL A 20 -12.71 1.08 7.48
N ILE A 21 -11.98 2.02 6.87
CA ILE A 21 -10.68 2.46 7.36
C ILE A 21 -10.81 3.06 8.77
N ASP A 22 -11.77 3.97 8.98
CA ASP A 22 -12.02 4.56 10.30
C ASP A 22 -12.36 3.49 11.35
N TYR A 23 -13.22 2.53 11.00
CA TYR A 23 -13.56 1.42 11.86
C TYR A 23 -12.33 0.58 12.24
N LEU A 24 -11.49 0.21 11.25
CA LEU A 24 -10.27 -0.55 11.48
C LEU A 24 -9.31 0.22 12.38
N GLN A 25 -9.08 1.50 12.11
CA GLN A 25 -8.19 2.34 12.90
C GLN A 25 -8.64 2.51 14.35
N ARG A 26 -9.94 2.62 14.61
CA ARG A 26 -10.47 2.79 15.97
C ARG A 26 -10.52 1.49 16.75
N ASN A 27 -10.84 0.38 16.11
CA ASN A 27 -11.13 -0.87 16.81
C ASN A 27 -9.97 -1.87 16.80
N LEU A 28 -9.00 -1.70 15.91
CA LEU A 28 -7.89 -2.65 15.75
C LEU A 28 -6.52 -2.05 16.05
N ARG A 29 -6.44 -0.76 16.41
CA ARG A 29 -5.18 -0.07 16.69
C ARG A 29 -4.32 -0.78 17.74
N ASP A 30 -4.97 -1.28 18.79
CA ASP A 30 -4.28 -1.95 19.92
C ASP A 30 -4.09 -3.47 19.69
N ARG A 31 -4.44 -3.99 18.50
CA ARG A 31 -4.40 -5.42 18.21
C ARG A 31 -3.19 -5.88 17.43
N ASP A 32 -2.16 -5.06 17.31
CA ASP A 32 -0.94 -5.38 16.56
C ASP A 32 -1.25 -5.73 15.08
N ILE A 33 -2.10 -4.89 14.46
CA ILE A 33 -2.56 -5.00 13.08
C ILE A 33 -2.12 -3.77 12.29
N GLY A 34 -1.47 -4.00 11.15
CA GLY A 34 -1.10 -2.94 10.22
C GLY A 34 -2.29 -2.52 9.35
N ILE A 35 -2.43 -1.22 9.11
CA ILE A 35 -3.47 -0.69 8.23
C ILE A 35 -2.82 0.27 7.24
N ALA A 36 -2.98 -0.02 5.95
CA ALA A 36 -2.55 0.87 4.88
C ALA A 36 -3.68 1.04 3.86
N TYR A 37 -3.72 2.19 3.21
CA TYR A 37 -4.76 2.49 2.24
C TYR A 37 -4.27 3.40 1.12
N LEU A 38 -4.89 3.24 -0.05
CA LEU A 38 -4.69 4.06 -1.22
C LEU A 38 -6.03 4.56 -1.72
N TYR A 39 -6.12 5.88 -1.90
CA TYR A 39 -7.18 6.51 -2.67
C TYR A 39 -6.62 6.89 -4.03
N CYS A 40 -7.03 6.18 -5.06
CA CYS A 40 -6.69 6.53 -6.42
C CYS A 40 -7.49 7.78 -6.83
N ASN A 41 -6.83 8.77 -7.43
CA ASN A 41 -7.46 10.03 -7.81
C ASN A 41 -7.12 10.38 -9.25
N PHE A 42 -8.14 10.51 -10.08
CA PHE A 42 -8.02 10.90 -11.50
C PHE A 42 -7.41 12.31 -11.71
N ARG A 43 -7.36 13.15 -10.68
CA ARG A 43 -6.81 14.52 -10.78
C ARG A 43 -5.28 14.60 -10.69
N ARG A 44 -4.60 13.53 -10.34
CA ARG A 44 -3.13 13.50 -10.36
C ARG A 44 -2.67 13.17 -11.78
N VAL A 45 -2.24 14.20 -12.49
CA VAL A 45 -1.76 14.13 -13.88
C VAL A 45 -0.39 13.45 -14.02
N ASP A 46 0.39 13.39 -12.95
CA ASP A 46 1.70 12.71 -12.94
C ASP A 46 1.45 11.20 -12.80
N GLY A 47 1.77 10.47 -13.88
CA GLY A 47 1.54 9.04 -13.97
C GLY A 47 2.06 8.31 -12.73
N GLN A 48 1.15 7.70 -11.97
CA GLN A 48 1.52 6.89 -10.80
C GLN A 48 2.14 5.59 -11.29
N THR A 49 3.33 5.27 -10.77
CA THR A 49 3.97 3.98 -11.04
C THR A 49 3.64 2.97 -9.94
N VAL A 50 3.82 1.67 -10.24
CA VAL A 50 3.62 0.60 -9.26
C VAL A 50 4.53 0.82 -8.05
N GLU A 51 5.78 1.24 -8.28
CA GLU A 51 6.75 1.51 -7.22
C GLU A 51 6.27 2.63 -6.29
N GLN A 52 5.70 3.71 -6.82
CA GLN A 52 5.16 4.82 -6.01
C GLN A 52 4.00 4.36 -5.15
N LEU A 53 3.11 3.53 -5.67
CA LEU A 53 1.98 2.98 -4.93
C LEU A 53 2.44 2.05 -3.81
N LEU A 54 3.37 1.12 -4.10
CA LEU A 54 3.94 0.24 -3.08
C LEU A 54 4.74 1.01 -2.03
N ALA A 55 5.56 1.98 -2.43
CA ALA A 55 6.30 2.82 -1.50
C ALA A 55 5.39 3.56 -0.53
N ASN A 56 4.21 4.01 -0.99
CA ASN A 56 3.21 4.64 -0.15
C ASN A 56 2.62 3.66 0.88
N LEU A 57 2.31 2.43 0.48
CA LEU A 57 1.82 1.39 1.40
C LEU A 57 2.88 1.04 2.45
N VAL A 58 4.14 0.82 2.04
CA VAL A 58 5.26 0.56 2.95
C VAL A 58 5.41 1.70 3.94
N LYS A 59 5.38 2.95 3.47
CA LYS A 59 5.50 4.14 4.33
C LYS A 59 4.39 4.21 5.39
N GLN A 60 3.15 3.87 5.03
CA GLN A 60 2.03 3.89 5.99
C GLN A 60 2.14 2.80 7.04
N LEU A 61 2.61 1.61 6.65
CA LEU A 61 2.83 0.49 7.58
C LEU A 61 4.05 0.72 8.47
N PHE A 62 5.00 1.54 8.03
CA PHE A 62 6.17 1.88 8.81
C PHE A 62 5.81 2.94 9.85
N SER A 63 5.58 2.52 11.09
CA SER A 63 5.32 3.43 12.20
C SER A 63 6.58 3.66 13.04
N ASN A 64 6.61 4.78 13.77
CA ASN A 64 7.72 5.08 14.69
C ASN A 64 7.74 4.18 15.94
N GLU A 65 6.76 3.28 16.08
CA GLU A 65 6.65 2.37 17.22
C GLU A 65 7.58 1.16 17.09
N PHE A 66 8.02 0.84 15.87
CA PHE A 66 8.91 -0.29 15.60
C PHE A 66 10.26 0.20 15.10
N PRO A 67 11.36 -0.46 15.52
CA PRO A 67 12.65 -0.22 14.92
C PRO A 67 12.63 -0.61 13.43
N PRO A 68 13.34 0.13 12.56
CA PRO A 68 13.35 -0.18 11.13
C PRO A 68 13.89 -1.60 10.88
N PRO A 69 13.17 -2.44 10.10
CA PRO A 69 13.69 -3.73 9.67
C PRO A 69 15.01 -3.59 8.92
N THR A 70 15.88 -4.59 9.03
CA THR A 70 17.18 -4.60 8.36
C THR A 70 17.06 -4.43 6.85
N ALA A 71 16.04 -5.02 6.22
CA ALA A 71 15.77 -4.86 4.79
C ALA A 71 15.53 -3.39 4.41
N VAL A 72 14.76 -2.65 5.22
CA VAL A 72 14.51 -1.21 5.00
C VAL A 72 15.80 -0.41 5.15
N LEU A 73 16.60 -0.70 6.19
CA LEU A 73 17.87 -0.01 6.41
C LEU A 73 18.86 -0.25 5.29
N ASN A 74 18.97 -1.49 4.81
CA ASN A 74 19.86 -1.86 3.71
C ASN A 74 19.45 -1.19 2.41
N ALA A 75 18.17 -1.25 2.06
CA ALA A 75 17.63 -0.58 0.88
C ALA A 75 17.89 0.93 0.94
N TYR A 76 17.62 1.57 2.07
CA TYR A 76 17.88 2.99 2.26
C TYR A 76 19.36 3.33 2.08
N ALA A 77 20.27 2.56 2.67
CA ALA A 77 21.71 2.79 2.57
C ALA A 77 22.21 2.66 1.12
N GLN A 78 21.76 1.63 0.41
CA GLN A 78 22.11 1.40 -1.01
C GLN A 78 21.61 2.54 -1.90
N HIS A 79 20.32 2.88 -1.80
CA HIS A 79 19.71 3.88 -2.67
C HIS A 79 20.24 5.28 -2.39
N ARG A 80 20.53 5.61 -1.12
CA ARG A 80 21.20 6.86 -0.75
C ARG A 80 22.60 6.97 -1.36
N LYS A 81 23.40 5.89 -1.31
CA LYS A 81 24.75 5.85 -1.87
C LYS A 81 24.74 6.05 -3.40
N HIS A 82 23.82 5.42 -4.09
CA HIS A 82 23.75 5.44 -5.55
C HIS A 82 22.82 6.53 -6.11
N ARG A 83 22.16 7.32 -5.25
CA ARG A 83 21.13 8.32 -5.64
C ARG A 83 20.04 7.72 -6.54
N SER A 84 19.70 6.45 -6.29
CA SER A 84 18.68 5.71 -7.04
C SER A 84 17.40 5.58 -6.23
N GLN A 85 16.32 5.19 -6.90
CA GLN A 85 15.07 4.84 -6.23
C GLN A 85 14.95 3.32 -6.06
N PRO A 86 14.23 2.83 -5.05
CA PRO A 86 13.98 1.41 -4.88
C PRO A 86 13.26 0.81 -6.11
N SER A 87 13.71 -0.37 -6.51
CA SER A 87 13.02 -1.17 -7.51
C SER A 87 11.73 -1.79 -6.96
N LEU A 88 10.90 -2.32 -7.84
CA LEU A 88 9.69 -3.06 -7.43
C LEU A 88 10.04 -4.21 -6.46
N SER A 89 11.10 -4.97 -6.77
CA SER A 89 11.57 -6.08 -5.91
C SER A 89 12.02 -5.60 -4.53
N ASP A 90 12.75 -4.48 -4.47
CA ASP A 90 13.16 -3.90 -3.18
C ASP A 90 11.94 -3.49 -2.33
N LEU A 91 10.93 -2.92 -2.97
CA LEU A 91 9.69 -2.49 -2.29
C LEU A 91 8.85 -3.67 -1.83
N GLU A 92 8.77 -4.75 -2.60
CA GLU A 92 8.11 -5.99 -2.19
C GLU A 92 8.83 -6.60 -0.96
N GLU A 93 10.15 -6.66 -0.97
CA GLU A 93 10.95 -7.14 0.17
C GLU A 93 10.75 -6.24 1.41
N MET A 94 10.78 -4.92 1.23
CA MET A 94 10.52 -3.96 2.31
C MET A 94 9.10 -4.11 2.86
N PHE A 95 8.11 -4.32 2.00
CA PHE A 95 6.72 -4.54 2.42
C PHE A 95 6.59 -5.77 3.30
N HIS A 96 7.15 -6.92 2.88
CA HIS A 96 7.14 -8.15 3.66
C HIS A 96 7.85 -7.99 5.01
N ALA A 97 9.00 -7.31 5.02
CA ALA A 97 9.74 -7.04 6.24
C ALA A 97 8.97 -6.18 7.24
N VAL A 98 8.26 -5.16 6.75
CA VAL A 98 7.43 -4.29 7.60
C VAL A 98 6.15 -5.01 8.02
N ALA A 99 5.52 -5.76 7.12
CA ALA A 99 4.32 -6.54 7.42
C ALA A 99 4.56 -7.58 8.53
N ALA A 100 5.75 -8.19 8.56
CA ALA A 100 6.15 -9.15 9.59
C ALA A 100 6.26 -8.55 11.01
N LEU A 101 6.28 -7.23 11.15
CA LEU A 101 6.24 -6.57 12.46
C LEU A 101 4.85 -6.67 13.12
N TYR A 102 3.80 -6.89 12.33
CA TYR A 102 2.42 -6.97 12.81
C TYR A 102 1.99 -8.42 13.02
N LYS A 103 1.84 -8.86 14.28
CA LYS A 103 1.54 -10.26 14.63
C LYS A 103 0.20 -10.76 14.10
N ASN A 104 -0.76 -9.87 14.00
CA ASN A 104 -2.13 -10.20 13.60
C ASN A 104 -2.42 -9.82 12.14
N GLY A 105 -1.35 -9.58 11.36
CA GLY A 105 -1.44 -9.29 9.93
C GLY A 105 -1.71 -7.83 9.60
N ILE A 106 -1.99 -7.60 8.34
CA ILE A 106 -2.22 -6.25 7.81
C ILE A 106 -3.50 -6.19 6.99
N PHE A 107 -4.13 -5.02 6.96
CA PHE A 107 -5.19 -4.67 6.03
C PHE A 107 -4.69 -3.65 5.02
N VAL A 108 -4.84 -3.96 3.75
CA VAL A 108 -4.58 -3.03 2.65
C VAL A 108 -5.90 -2.71 1.95
N ASN A 109 -6.26 -1.44 1.94
CA ASN A 109 -7.47 -0.95 1.28
C ASN A 109 -7.10 -0.12 0.06
N VAL A 110 -7.67 -0.45 -1.09
CA VAL A 110 -7.45 0.32 -2.34
C VAL A 110 -8.81 0.77 -2.86
N ASP A 111 -9.00 2.07 -2.96
CA ASP A 111 -10.21 2.68 -3.49
C ASP A 111 -9.98 3.26 -4.87
N SER A 112 -11.01 3.17 -5.71
CA SER A 112 -11.06 3.82 -7.03
C SER A 112 -9.91 3.42 -7.96
N LEU A 113 -9.50 2.15 -7.94
CA LEU A 113 -8.42 1.64 -8.80
C LEU A 113 -8.74 1.80 -10.29
N ASP A 114 -10.01 1.77 -10.66
CA ASP A 114 -10.53 2.03 -12.00
C ASP A 114 -10.43 3.51 -12.42
N GLU A 115 -10.34 4.41 -11.45
CA GLU A 115 -10.22 5.87 -11.66
C GLU A 115 -8.75 6.34 -11.67
N CYS A 116 -7.80 5.47 -11.34
CA CYS A 116 -6.38 5.79 -11.46
C CYS A 116 -6.01 6.04 -12.92
N GLN A 117 -5.38 7.18 -13.19
CA GLN A 117 -4.77 7.46 -14.51
C GLN A 117 -3.49 6.64 -14.71
N MET A 118 -3.62 5.35 -14.60
CA MET A 118 -2.58 4.39 -14.93
C MET A 118 -2.93 3.75 -16.28
N SER A 119 -1.90 3.43 -17.09
CA SER A 119 -2.13 2.53 -18.22
C SER A 119 -2.67 1.20 -17.69
N ASP A 120 -3.43 0.48 -18.51
CA ASP A 120 -3.97 -0.82 -18.12
C ASP A 120 -2.87 -1.80 -17.69
N ASN A 121 -1.68 -1.68 -18.28
CA ASN A 121 -0.50 -2.48 -17.90
C ASN A 121 -0.06 -2.19 -16.46
N VAL A 122 0.06 -0.92 -16.06
CA VAL A 122 0.47 -0.53 -14.69
C VAL A 122 -0.57 -0.96 -13.67
N ARG A 123 -1.86 -0.86 -14.02
CA ARG A 123 -2.96 -1.33 -13.16
C ARG A 123 -2.88 -2.84 -12.93
N SER A 124 -2.71 -3.61 -13.99
CA SER A 124 -2.58 -5.07 -13.90
C SER A 124 -1.36 -5.47 -13.09
N GLU A 125 -0.21 -4.85 -13.35
CA GLU A 125 1.03 -5.08 -12.63
C GLU A 125 0.90 -4.75 -11.12
N PHE A 126 0.20 -3.66 -10.79
CA PHE A 126 -0.07 -3.30 -9.39
C PHE A 126 -0.97 -4.32 -8.69
N ILE A 127 -2.02 -4.79 -9.35
CA ILE A 127 -2.89 -5.84 -8.80
C ILE A 127 -2.10 -7.12 -8.58
N GLU A 128 -1.28 -7.53 -9.56
CA GLU A 128 -0.41 -8.71 -9.44
C GLU A 128 0.58 -8.56 -8.28
N ALA A 129 1.21 -7.38 -8.13
CA ALA A 129 2.08 -7.10 -7.01
C ALA A 129 1.34 -7.24 -5.66
N LEU A 130 0.15 -6.66 -5.52
CA LEU A 130 -0.67 -6.81 -4.31
C LEU A 130 -1.04 -8.27 -4.01
N LEU A 131 -1.33 -9.07 -5.04
CA LEU A 131 -1.65 -10.48 -4.86
C LEU A 131 -0.41 -11.31 -4.44
N ARG A 132 0.79 -10.93 -4.90
CA ARG A 132 2.04 -11.56 -4.44
C ARG A 132 2.38 -11.24 -2.98
N LEU A 133 1.88 -10.12 -2.46
CA LEU A 133 2.10 -9.68 -1.08
C LEU A 133 1.17 -10.36 -0.05
N GLN A 134 0.25 -11.24 -0.46
CA GLN A 134 -0.62 -12.01 0.43
C GLN A 134 0.07 -13.23 1.03
#